data_e61339d7e84890359e059655f09a552a
#
_entry.id   e61339d7e84890359e059655f09a552a
#
_cell.length_a   1.000
_cell.length_b   1.000
_cell.length_c   1.000
_cell.angle_alpha   90.00
_cell.angle_beta   90.00
_cell.angle_gamma   90.00
#
_symmetry.space_group_name_H-M   'P 1'
#
loop_
_entity.id
_entity.type
_entity.pdbx_description
1 polymer ?
#
loop_
_entity_poly.entity_id
_entity_poly.type
_entity_poly.pdbx_seq_one_letter_code
_entity_poly.pdbx_strand_id
1 'polypeptide(L)'
;MKKKIMQLAAVFLAMTMCVPTVWGARTDSADQKVRVGLASSSSHNATGELACAHLQNNTGFGAGYRFGYYDSDLNFVELARTGQSTDQIAVLKARNMYYGYDSSAGKYTYSESNLGGPAVGCYHIQIPGSHVSYSNAAADAQLYGGFVAWIDGAYQVRVGSYATKEAAQAALADLPQGTVVGTSAYGMNVVETGTDRILFQFDMGKGGALGILPDVTGAGDVRTWFSGYKYRGGFTYQRVSGNDLTVVNVLPLEDYIRGVICYEMGNSWPLEALKAQAICARTYVLRRLNYHGSLGFDVCNS
;
A
#
# COMPACT_ATOMS: atom_id res chain seq x y z
N MET A 1 35.45 -64.13 -30.14
CA MET A 1 35.42 -62.74 -30.50
C MET A 1 34.02 -62.30 -30.87
N LYS A 2 33.10 -62.26 -29.94
CA LYS A 2 31.70 -61.76 -30.12
C LYS A 2 31.19 -61.27 -28.77
N LYS A 3 31.63 -60.10 -28.30
CA LYS A 3 31.10 -59.45 -27.08
C LYS A 3 31.51 -57.96 -26.90
N LYS A 4 31.69 -57.20 -27.98
CA LYS A 4 32.09 -55.80 -27.86
C LYS A 4 31.35 -54.83 -28.78
N ILE A 5 30.21 -55.17 -29.36
CA ILE A 5 29.45 -54.31 -30.29
C ILE A 5 28.05 -53.91 -29.74
N MET A 6 27.74 -54.22 -28.50
CA MET A 6 26.39 -53.99 -27.96
C MET A 6 26.33 -52.97 -26.80
N GLN A 7 27.35 -52.14 -26.67
CA GLN A 7 27.38 -51.08 -25.62
C GLN A 7 27.50 -49.65 -26.13
N LEU A 8 27.42 -49.41 -27.45
CA LEU A 8 27.48 -48.06 -28.00
C LEU A 8 26.14 -47.53 -28.52
N ALA A 9 25.06 -48.32 -28.43
CA ALA A 9 23.72 -47.84 -28.89
C ALA A 9 22.81 -47.34 -27.76
N ALA A 10 23.22 -47.42 -26.49
CA ALA A 10 22.39 -47.05 -25.34
C ALA A 10 22.69 -45.64 -24.75
N VAL A 11 23.69 -44.95 -25.26
CA VAL A 11 24.08 -43.60 -24.72
C VAL A 11 23.54 -42.43 -25.57
N PHE A 12 22.96 -42.70 -26.75
CA PHE A 12 22.44 -41.64 -27.63
C PHE A 12 20.93 -41.42 -27.54
N LEU A 13 20.22 -42.09 -26.62
CA LEU A 13 18.77 -41.95 -26.45
C LEU A 13 18.34 -41.24 -25.14
N ALA A 14 19.26 -40.66 -24.40
CA ALA A 14 18.98 -40.03 -23.13
C ALA A 14 19.23 -38.50 -23.09
N MET A 15 19.45 -37.87 -24.24
CA MET A 15 19.73 -36.42 -24.30
C MET A 15 18.76 -35.60 -25.15
N THR A 16 17.56 -36.13 -25.41
CA THR A 16 16.46 -35.37 -26.03
C THR A 16 15.25 -35.34 -25.12
N MET A 17 15.46 -35.03 -23.85
CA MET A 17 14.32 -34.72 -22.97
C MET A 17 14.59 -33.48 -22.14
N CYS A 18 13.64 -32.61 -22.25
CA CYS A 18 13.39 -31.47 -21.37
C CYS A 18 14.29 -30.25 -21.57
N VAL A 19 14.10 -29.57 -22.69
CA VAL A 19 13.89 -28.17 -22.55
C VAL A 19 12.47 -28.04 -21.99
N PRO A 20 12.24 -27.63 -20.74
CA PRO A 20 10.94 -27.18 -20.35
C PRO A 20 10.71 -25.92 -21.16
N THR A 21 9.87 -26.00 -22.17
CA THR A 21 9.16 -24.84 -22.66
C THR A 21 8.33 -24.36 -21.48
N VAL A 22 8.93 -23.51 -20.65
CA VAL A 22 8.16 -22.65 -19.78
C VAL A 22 7.42 -21.71 -20.72
N TRP A 23 6.35 -22.21 -21.30
CA TRP A 23 5.25 -21.37 -21.66
C TRP A 23 4.71 -20.87 -20.31
N GLY A 24 5.22 -19.71 -19.89
CA GLY A 24 4.59 -18.96 -18.81
C GLY A 24 3.11 -18.92 -19.15
N ALA A 25 2.28 -19.39 -18.24
CA ALA A 25 0.85 -19.28 -18.36
C ALA A 25 0.58 -17.82 -18.76
N ARG A 26 0.01 -17.65 -19.94
CA ARG A 26 -0.50 -16.37 -20.39
C ARG A 26 -1.65 -16.06 -19.44
N THR A 27 -1.36 -15.35 -18.36
CA THR A 27 -2.42 -14.71 -17.60
C THR A 27 -3.18 -13.86 -18.58
N ASP A 28 -4.49 -14.04 -18.66
CA ASP A 28 -5.33 -13.21 -19.50
C ASP A 28 -4.97 -11.75 -19.20
N SER A 29 -4.69 -10.96 -20.22
CA SER A 29 -4.23 -9.57 -20.04
C SER A 29 -5.25 -8.73 -19.27
N ALA A 30 -6.49 -9.20 -19.17
CA ALA A 30 -7.54 -8.57 -18.38
C ALA A 30 -7.29 -8.60 -16.88
N ASP A 31 -6.61 -9.64 -16.35
CA ASP A 31 -6.33 -9.79 -14.91
C ASP A 31 -4.94 -9.24 -14.52
N GLN A 32 -4.13 -8.87 -15.51
CA GLN A 32 -2.80 -8.30 -15.25
C GLN A 32 -2.92 -6.99 -14.48
N LYS A 33 -2.30 -6.91 -13.31
CA LYS A 33 -2.18 -5.67 -12.54
C LYS A 33 -0.82 -5.02 -12.79
N VAL A 34 -0.80 -3.72 -12.60
CA VAL A 34 0.38 -2.85 -12.75
C VAL A 34 0.57 -2.05 -11.49
N ARG A 35 1.82 -1.83 -11.11
CA ARG A 35 2.24 -0.99 -10.00
C ARG A 35 2.90 0.26 -10.55
N VAL A 36 2.31 1.41 -10.27
CA VAL A 36 2.78 2.71 -10.73
C VAL A 36 3.33 3.50 -9.55
N GLY A 37 4.63 3.77 -9.54
CA GLY A 37 5.26 4.61 -8.51
C GLY A 37 4.77 6.05 -8.63
N LEU A 38 4.10 6.56 -7.60
CA LEU A 38 3.59 7.93 -7.55
C LEU A 38 4.52 8.86 -6.76
N ALA A 39 5.14 8.34 -5.69
CA ALA A 39 6.14 9.04 -4.89
C ALA A 39 7.19 8.03 -4.42
N SER A 40 8.47 8.32 -4.66
CA SER A 40 9.56 7.41 -4.28
C SER A 40 10.92 8.10 -4.32
N SER A 41 11.95 7.43 -3.83
CA SER A 41 13.35 7.85 -3.97
C SER A 41 13.91 7.68 -5.39
N SER A 42 13.13 7.17 -6.35
CA SER A 42 13.55 7.06 -7.75
C SER A 42 13.71 8.43 -8.39
N SER A 43 14.84 8.66 -9.08
CA SER A 43 15.09 9.88 -9.86
C SER A 43 14.12 10.06 -11.04
N HIS A 44 13.36 9.00 -11.39
CA HIS A 44 12.35 9.02 -12.45
C HIS A 44 10.96 9.44 -11.95
N ASN A 45 10.74 9.53 -10.62
CA ASN A 45 9.49 10.03 -10.08
C ASN A 45 9.55 11.56 -9.94
N ALA A 46 8.49 12.23 -10.33
CA ALA A 46 8.35 13.68 -10.15
C ALA A 46 8.23 14.07 -8.67
N THR A 47 7.73 13.15 -7.83
CA THR A 47 7.54 13.35 -6.39
C THR A 47 8.45 12.42 -5.61
N GLY A 48 9.22 12.97 -4.67
CA GLY A 48 10.02 12.19 -3.71
C GLY A 48 9.15 11.41 -2.71
N GLU A 49 9.78 10.65 -1.83
CA GLU A 49 9.10 9.99 -0.71
C GLU A 49 8.37 11.02 0.16
N LEU A 50 7.29 10.59 0.82
CA LEU A 50 6.40 11.46 1.59
C LEU A 50 6.37 11.06 3.06
N ALA A 51 6.46 12.02 3.97
CA ALA A 51 6.23 11.79 5.40
C ALA A 51 4.74 11.46 5.71
N CYS A 52 3.85 11.99 4.88
CA CYS A 52 2.39 11.85 4.97
C CYS A 52 1.77 11.76 3.58
N ALA A 53 0.81 10.86 3.40
CA ALA A 53 0.04 10.71 2.17
C ALA A 53 -1.46 10.80 2.48
N HIS A 54 -2.11 11.84 1.94
CA HIS A 54 -3.55 12.04 2.09
C HIS A 54 -4.33 11.32 1.00
N LEU A 55 -5.43 10.67 1.38
CA LEU A 55 -6.38 10.04 0.47
C LEU A 55 -7.78 10.54 0.73
N GLN A 56 -8.54 10.74 -0.34
CA GLN A 56 -9.96 11.06 -0.28
C GLN A 56 -10.74 10.32 -1.36
N ASN A 57 -11.77 9.58 -0.96
CA ASN A 57 -12.67 8.95 -1.93
C ASN A 57 -13.66 9.96 -2.52
N ASN A 58 -14.19 9.65 -3.71
CA ASN A 58 -15.29 10.41 -4.28
C ASN A 58 -16.52 10.32 -3.37
N THR A 59 -17.07 11.47 -3.01
CA THR A 59 -18.38 11.52 -2.34
C THR A 59 -19.45 10.89 -3.24
N GLY A 60 -20.26 10.00 -2.67
CA GLY A 60 -21.39 9.35 -3.35
C GLY A 60 -21.11 8.01 -4.03
N PHE A 61 -19.86 7.55 -4.08
CA PHE A 61 -19.47 6.27 -4.72
C PHE A 61 -18.68 5.35 -3.78
N GLY A 62 -19.30 4.98 -2.67
CA GLY A 62 -18.62 4.25 -1.62
C GLY A 62 -17.79 5.18 -0.75
N ALA A 63 -18.02 5.09 0.52
CA ALA A 63 -17.24 5.73 1.54
C ALA A 63 -16.48 4.65 2.30
N GLY A 64 -15.31 5.01 2.82
CA GLY A 64 -14.50 4.08 3.57
C GLY A 64 -13.39 3.41 2.77
N TYR A 65 -12.58 2.68 3.51
CA TYR A 65 -11.37 2.06 3.01
C TYR A 65 -11.19 0.67 3.60
N ARG A 66 -10.57 -0.20 2.83
CA ARG A 66 -10.09 -1.51 3.25
C ARG A 66 -8.58 -1.44 3.39
N PHE A 67 -8.07 -1.93 4.50
CA PHE A 67 -6.65 -2.00 4.83
C PHE A 67 -6.16 -3.44 4.76
N GLY A 68 -4.94 -3.64 4.28
CA GLY A 68 -4.37 -4.96 4.14
C GLY A 68 -3.02 -4.93 3.46
N TYR A 69 -2.79 -5.88 2.59
CA TYR A 69 -1.59 -5.95 1.75
C TYR A 69 -1.92 -6.67 0.43
N TYR A 70 -1.03 -6.55 -0.54
CA TYR A 70 -1.10 -7.34 -1.77
C TYR A 70 -0.15 -8.54 -1.65
N ASP A 71 -0.64 -9.73 -2.00
CA ASP A 71 0.18 -10.94 -2.09
C ASP A 71 1.10 -10.92 -3.32
N SER A 72 1.86 -12.00 -3.54
CA SER A 72 2.76 -12.14 -4.68
C SER A 72 2.07 -12.04 -6.05
N ASP A 73 0.80 -12.39 -6.12
CA ASP A 73 -0.03 -12.35 -7.33
C ASP A 73 -0.81 -11.03 -7.45
N LEU A 74 -0.48 -10.07 -6.59
CA LEU A 74 -1.15 -8.78 -6.45
C LEU A 74 -2.65 -8.91 -6.10
N ASN A 75 -3.08 -9.98 -5.44
CA ASN A 75 -4.41 -10.06 -4.85
C ASN A 75 -4.41 -9.34 -3.50
N PHE A 76 -5.48 -8.60 -3.25
CA PHE A 76 -5.60 -7.87 -2.00
C PHE A 76 -6.07 -8.79 -0.87
N VAL A 77 -5.26 -8.88 0.18
CA VAL A 77 -5.58 -9.58 1.42
C VAL A 77 -6.06 -8.54 2.43
N GLU A 78 -7.34 -8.57 2.75
CA GLU A 78 -7.95 -7.63 3.68
C GLU A 78 -7.65 -8.01 5.12
N LEU A 79 -7.21 -7.04 5.91
CA LEU A 79 -6.97 -7.16 7.35
C LEU A 79 -7.97 -6.35 8.19
N ALA A 80 -8.41 -5.20 7.68
CA ALA A 80 -9.29 -4.28 8.38
C ALA A 80 -10.06 -3.42 7.40
N ARG A 81 -11.11 -2.74 7.88
CA ARG A 81 -11.84 -1.72 7.11
C ARG A 81 -12.38 -0.62 8.00
N THR A 82 -12.63 0.54 7.40
CA THR A 82 -13.34 1.64 8.04
C THR A 82 -14.85 1.51 7.85
N GLY A 83 -15.62 2.29 8.61
CA GLY A 83 -17.02 2.55 8.26
C GLY A 83 -17.17 3.37 6.99
N GLN A 84 -18.34 3.31 6.36
CA GLN A 84 -18.64 4.00 5.10
C GLN A 84 -18.68 5.54 5.23
N SER A 85 -18.72 6.08 6.44
CA SER A 85 -18.67 7.53 6.69
C SER A 85 -17.27 8.12 6.63
N THR A 86 -16.22 7.28 6.56
CA THR A 86 -14.83 7.72 6.49
C THR A 86 -14.44 7.97 5.04
N ASP A 87 -14.38 9.21 4.60
CA ASP A 87 -14.03 9.59 3.24
C ASP A 87 -12.60 10.13 3.08
N GLN A 88 -11.98 10.62 4.17
CA GLN A 88 -10.65 11.20 4.17
C GLN A 88 -9.75 10.54 5.22
N ILE A 89 -8.63 10.00 4.76
CA ILE A 89 -7.60 9.41 5.61
C ILE A 89 -6.22 9.94 5.25
N ALA A 90 -5.29 9.83 6.19
CA ALA A 90 -3.88 10.05 5.92
C ALA A 90 -3.05 8.83 6.37
N VAL A 91 -2.11 8.43 5.55
CA VAL A 91 -1.08 7.45 5.90
C VAL A 91 0.15 8.21 6.36
N LEU A 92 0.59 7.93 7.57
CA LEU A 92 1.74 8.57 8.21
C LEU A 92 2.85 7.53 8.43
N LYS A 93 4.08 7.93 8.29
CA LYS A 93 5.16 7.17 8.92
C LYS A 93 4.94 7.16 10.44
N ALA A 94 5.15 6.03 11.10
CA ALA A 94 4.94 5.90 12.54
C ALA A 94 6.07 6.58 13.33
N ARG A 95 6.05 7.90 13.32
CA ARG A 95 6.87 8.86 14.07
C ARG A 95 5.93 9.86 14.75
N ASN A 96 6.49 10.77 15.54
CA ASN A 96 5.71 11.90 16.04
C ASN A 96 5.35 12.82 14.89
N MET A 97 4.07 12.91 14.57
CA MET A 97 3.53 13.70 13.47
C MET A 97 2.49 14.67 14.01
N TYR A 98 2.57 15.93 13.58
CA TYR A 98 1.69 17.01 14.04
C TYR A 98 0.89 17.54 12.85
N TYR A 99 -0.42 17.62 13.00
CA TYR A 99 -1.28 18.19 11.97
C TYR A 99 -1.31 19.71 12.07
N GLY A 100 -1.38 20.39 10.93
CA GLY A 100 -1.55 21.83 10.88
C GLY A 100 -1.27 22.38 9.48
N TYR A 101 -1.29 23.72 9.37
CA TYR A 101 -0.97 24.38 8.13
C TYR A 101 0.55 24.48 7.95
N ASP A 102 1.05 23.83 6.93
CA ASP A 102 2.45 23.92 6.53
C ASP A 102 2.59 25.04 5.49
N SER A 103 3.21 26.14 5.90
CA SER A 103 3.41 27.31 5.03
C SER A 103 4.34 27.03 3.86
N SER A 104 5.27 26.09 3.99
CA SER A 104 6.20 25.70 2.93
C SER A 104 5.49 24.85 1.86
N ALA A 105 4.55 24.00 2.27
CA ALA A 105 3.73 23.19 1.38
C ALA A 105 2.44 23.90 0.94
N GLY A 106 2.08 25.01 1.56
CA GLY A 106 0.87 25.79 1.25
C GLY A 106 -0.45 25.06 1.55
N LYS A 107 -0.45 24.09 2.48
CA LYS A 107 -1.63 23.25 2.76
C LYS A 107 -1.62 22.72 4.19
N TYR A 108 -2.80 22.24 4.63
CA TYR A 108 -2.90 21.44 5.85
C TYR A 108 -2.34 20.03 5.61
N THR A 109 -1.48 19.57 6.51
CA THR A 109 -0.83 18.26 6.42
C THR A 109 -0.29 17.83 7.79
N TYR A 110 0.25 16.61 7.85
CA TYR A 110 1.03 16.15 9.00
C TYR A 110 2.54 16.32 8.71
N SER A 111 3.27 16.77 9.72
CA SER A 111 4.73 16.99 9.67
C SER A 111 5.37 16.53 10.97
N GLU A 112 6.66 16.21 10.94
CA GLU A 112 7.45 16.00 12.16
C GLU A 112 7.68 17.32 12.93
N SER A 113 7.60 18.46 12.24
CA SER A 113 7.59 19.78 12.88
C SER A 113 6.23 20.04 13.53
N ASN A 114 6.23 20.60 14.72
CA ASN A 114 4.99 20.94 15.40
C ASN A 114 4.27 22.08 14.64
N LEU A 115 3.13 21.74 14.02
CA LEU A 115 2.29 22.67 13.27
C LEU A 115 1.13 23.26 14.10
N GLY A 116 1.08 22.95 15.41
CA GLY A 116 0.14 23.53 16.36
C GLY A 116 -1.19 22.80 16.50
N GLY A 117 -1.44 21.73 15.77
CA GLY A 117 -2.67 20.94 15.85
C GLY A 117 -2.50 19.57 16.49
N PRO A 118 -3.44 18.64 16.26
CA PRO A 118 -3.40 17.29 16.84
C PRO A 118 -2.09 16.55 16.54
N ALA A 119 -1.59 15.81 17.55
CA ALA A 119 -0.34 15.06 17.47
C ALA A 119 -0.59 13.56 17.45
N VAL A 120 -0.03 12.86 16.47
CA VAL A 120 0.03 11.41 16.42
C VAL A 120 1.40 10.97 16.90
N GLY A 121 1.47 10.43 18.12
CA GLY A 121 2.72 9.98 18.72
C GLY A 121 3.13 8.58 18.26
N CYS A 122 4.37 8.21 18.56
CA CYS A 122 4.95 6.91 18.19
C CYS A 122 5.06 5.92 19.36
N TYR A 123 4.50 6.26 20.54
CA TYR A 123 4.37 5.36 21.68
C TYR A 123 2.91 5.06 21.95
N HIS A 124 2.63 3.81 22.28
CA HIS A 124 1.28 3.30 22.56
C HIS A 124 1.31 2.38 23.77
N ILE A 125 0.14 2.10 24.33
CA ILE A 125 -0.02 1.06 25.34
C ILE A 125 -0.63 -0.15 24.64
N GLN A 126 0.11 -1.24 24.55
CA GLN A 126 -0.37 -2.50 23.99
C GLN A 126 -1.12 -3.28 25.08
N ILE A 127 -2.38 -3.60 24.80
CA ILE A 127 -3.22 -4.46 25.62
C ILE A 127 -2.81 -5.91 25.39
N PRO A 128 -2.56 -6.71 26.44
CA PRO A 128 -2.24 -8.13 26.30
C PRO A 128 -3.46 -8.89 25.76
N GLY A 129 -3.21 -9.88 24.91
CA GLY A 129 -4.25 -10.71 24.29
C GLY A 129 -3.76 -11.31 22.98
N SER A 130 -4.43 -12.37 22.55
CA SER A 130 -4.23 -13.00 21.23
C SER A 130 -5.52 -12.86 20.44
N HIS A 131 -5.45 -12.18 19.33
CA HIS A 131 -6.60 -11.90 18.47
C HIS A 131 -6.45 -12.66 17.14
N VAL A 132 -7.34 -13.61 16.91
CA VAL A 132 -7.33 -14.46 15.70
C VAL A 132 -8.00 -13.78 14.49
N SER A 133 -8.72 -12.65 14.73
CA SER A 133 -9.40 -11.92 13.67
C SER A 133 -9.48 -10.43 13.99
N TYR A 134 -9.70 -9.63 12.94
CA TYR A 134 -9.96 -8.19 13.10
C TYR A 134 -11.15 -7.91 14.03
N SER A 135 -12.24 -8.66 13.91
CA SER A 135 -13.44 -8.43 14.73
C SER A 135 -13.17 -8.64 16.23
N ASN A 136 -12.37 -9.65 16.60
CA ASN A 136 -11.97 -9.85 17.98
C ASN A 136 -11.12 -8.69 18.50
N ALA A 137 -10.10 -8.27 17.72
CA ALA A 137 -9.25 -7.15 18.07
C ALA A 137 -10.02 -5.82 18.15
N ALA A 138 -10.98 -5.60 17.24
CA ALA A 138 -11.79 -4.40 17.20
C ALA A 138 -12.74 -4.29 18.41
N ALA A 139 -13.31 -5.41 18.87
CA ALA A 139 -14.13 -5.44 20.07
C ALA A 139 -13.33 -5.05 21.32
N ASP A 140 -12.12 -5.61 21.48
CA ASP A 140 -11.24 -5.25 22.57
C ASP A 140 -10.73 -3.80 22.43
N ALA A 141 -10.38 -3.37 21.22
CA ALA A 141 -9.99 -1.98 20.99
C ALA A 141 -11.10 -1.00 21.39
N GLN A 142 -12.35 -1.31 21.10
CA GLN A 142 -13.49 -0.50 21.53
C GLN A 142 -13.64 -0.47 23.05
N LEU A 143 -13.43 -1.60 23.74
CA LEU A 143 -13.53 -1.70 25.19
C LEU A 143 -12.50 -0.79 25.90
N TYR A 144 -11.29 -0.70 25.36
CA TYR A 144 -10.19 0.09 25.94
C TYR A 144 -10.06 1.50 25.35
N GLY A 145 -10.94 1.89 24.40
CA GLY A 145 -10.82 3.17 23.70
C GLY A 145 -9.57 3.26 22.81
N GLY A 146 -9.15 2.12 22.26
CA GLY A 146 -7.95 1.98 21.45
C GLY A 146 -8.22 1.74 19.98
N PHE A 147 -7.22 1.21 19.29
CA PHE A 147 -7.26 0.87 17.87
C PHE A 147 -6.59 -0.48 17.59
N VAL A 148 -6.90 -1.05 16.42
CA VAL A 148 -6.31 -2.31 15.96
C VAL A 148 -5.00 -2.03 15.24
N ALA A 149 -3.98 -2.84 15.55
CA ALA A 149 -2.70 -2.88 14.84
C ALA A 149 -2.46 -4.27 14.24
N TRP A 150 -1.82 -4.31 13.08
CA TRP A 150 -1.28 -5.52 12.47
C TRP A 150 0.24 -5.45 12.50
N ILE A 151 0.85 -6.20 13.41
CA ILE A 151 2.27 -6.17 13.70
C ILE A 151 2.85 -7.57 13.58
N ASP A 152 3.88 -7.74 12.77
CA ASP A 152 4.56 -9.03 12.56
C ASP A 152 3.61 -10.20 12.28
N GLY A 153 2.55 -9.96 11.52
CA GLY A 153 1.58 -10.97 11.13
C GLY A 153 0.52 -11.32 12.18
N ALA A 154 0.35 -10.48 13.22
CA ALA A 154 -0.64 -10.69 14.26
C ALA A 154 -1.45 -9.43 14.55
N TYR A 155 -2.74 -9.61 14.88
CA TYR A 155 -3.57 -8.53 15.40
C TYR A 155 -3.18 -8.21 16.84
N GLN A 156 -3.05 -6.92 17.11
CA GLN A 156 -2.79 -6.36 18.43
C GLN A 156 -3.79 -5.22 18.71
N VAL A 157 -4.07 -4.98 19.97
CA VAL A 157 -4.83 -3.81 20.42
C VAL A 157 -3.88 -2.83 21.08
N ARG A 158 -3.94 -1.59 20.63
CA ARG A 158 -3.13 -0.49 21.15
C ARG A 158 -4.01 0.67 21.57
N VAL A 159 -3.60 1.34 22.66
CA VAL A 159 -4.33 2.47 23.25
C VAL A 159 -3.43 3.70 23.26
N GLY A 160 -4.01 4.83 22.91
CA GLY A 160 -3.35 6.14 22.95
C GLY A 160 -2.28 6.32 21.88
N SER A 161 -1.79 7.53 21.78
CA SER A 161 -0.82 7.97 20.79
C SER A 161 0.05 9.04 21.45
N TYR A 162 1.18 8.63 22.02
CA TYR A 162 2.02 9.47 22.88
C TYR A 162 3.32 9.84 22.19
N ALA A 163 3.73 11.11 22.34
CA ALA A 163 4.97 11.60 21.74
C ALA A 163 6.23 11.06 22.46
N THR A 164 6.11 10.70 23.73
CA THR A 164 7.23 10.18 24.53
C THR A 164 6.84 8.92 25.29
N LYS A 165 7.85 8.12 25.62
CA LYS A 165 7.66 6.91 26.41
C LYS A 165 7.14 7.22 27.83
N GLU A 166 7.60 8.31 28.41
CA GLU A 166 7.21 8.78 29.74
C GLU A 166 5.73 9.16 29.78
N ALA A 167 5.23 9.83 28.74
CA ALA A 167 3.80 10.15 28.61
C ALA A 167 2.94 8.89 28.49
N ALA A 168 3.38 7.91 27.70
CA ALA A 168 2.71 6.62 27.60
C ALA A 168 2.75 5.85 28.92
N GLN A 169 3.87 5.92 29.65
CA GLN A 169 4.03 5.27 30.96
C GLN A 169 3.12 5.90 32.04
N ALA A 170 2.95 7.20 32.00
CA ALA A 170 2.01 7.89 32.88
C ALA A 170 0.57 7.48 32.60
N ALA A 171 0.17 7.45 31.33
CA ALA A 171 -1.18 7.05 30.93
C ALA A 171 -1.50 5.55 31.16
N LEU A 172 -0.49 4.70 31.26
CA LEU A 172 -0.67 3.29 31.59
C LEU A 172 -1.31 3.12 32.99
N ALA A 173 -1.13 4.07 33.91
CA ALA A 173 -1.72 4.01 35.24
C ALA A 173 -3.26 4.04 35.22
N ASP A 174 -3.87 4.59 34.17
CA ASP A 174 -5.32 4.67 34.00
C ASP A 174 -5.93 3.39 33.36
N LEU A 175 -5.09 2.45 32.98
CA LEU A 175 -5.52 1.18 32.35
C LEU A 175 -5.30 0.01 33.30
N PRO A 176 -6.20 -0.99 33.31
CA PRO A 176 -6.08 -2.15 34.21
C PRO A 176 -4.89 -3.04 33.83
N GLN A 177 -4.41 -2.98 32.63
CA GLN A 177 -3.29 -3.77 32.11
C GLN A 177 -2.73 -3.15 30.82
N GLY A 178 -1.48 -3.45 30.52
CA GLY A 178 -0.86 -3.00 29.27
C GLY A 178 0.66 -2.97 29.37
N THR A 179 1.29 -2.73 28.24
CA THR A 179 2.74 -2.54 28.14
C THR A 179 3.01 -1.39 27.18
N VAL A 180 3.89 -0.47 27.59
CA VAL A 180 4.30 0.63 26.71
C VAL A 180 5.16 0.08 25.57
N VAL A 181 4.75 0.34 24.34
CA VAL A 181 5.44 -0.08 23.11
C VAL A 181 5.73 1.14 22.24
N GLY A 182 6.84 1.10 21.54
CA GLY A 182 7.15 2.05 20.45
C GLY A 182 6.81 1.48 19.09
N THR A 183 7.06 2.28 18.05
CA THR A 183 6.93 1.87 16.66
C THR A 183 8.30 1.59 16.06
N SER A 184 8.36 0.70 15.05
CA SER A 184 9.60 0.45 14.33
C SER A 184 9.88 1.55 13.28
N ALA A 185 11.05 1.47 12.66
CA ALA A 185 11.39 2.32 11.51
C ALA A 185 10.51 2.05 10.29
N TYR A 186 9.78 0.95 10.25
CA TYR A 186 8.93 0.53 9.12
C TYR A 186 7.45 0.69 9.39
N GLY A 187 7.06 1.01 10.61
CA GLY A 187 5.67 1.19 11.01
C GLY A 187 4.98 2.35 10.31
N MET A 188 3.69 2.18 10.04
CA MET A 188 2.80 3.16 9.42
C MET A 188 1.49 3.25 10.17
N ASN A 189 0.98 4.47 10.34
CA ASN A 189 -0.32 4.74 10.93
C ASN A 189 -1.29 5.24 9.85
N VAL A 190 -2.48 4.67 9.81
CA VAL A 190 -3.60 5.25 9.06
C VAL A 190 -4.45 6.03 10.04
N VAL A 191 -4.65 7.30 9.78
CA VAL A 191 -5.39 8.21 10.66
C VAL A 191 -6.57 8.84 9.92
N GLU A 192 -7.60 9.24 10.64
CA GLU A 192 -8.62 10.13 10.12
C GLU A 192 -8.00 11.51 9.90
N THR A 193 -8.12 12.05 8.70
CA THR A 193 -7.43 13.29 8.32
C THR A 193 -7.84 14.46 9.23
N GLY A 194 -6.84 15.17 9.73
CA GLY A 194 -7.06 16.34 10.58
C GLY A 194 -7.19 16.03 12.08
N THR A 195 -7.04 14.76 12.46
CA THR A 195 -7.20 14.31 13.86
C THR A 195 -5.95 13.52 14.33
N ASP A 196 -5.91 13.17 15.61
CA ASP A 196 -4.96 12.23 16.20
C ASP A 196 -5.50 10.78 16.24
N ARG A 197 -6.71 10.56 15.68
CA ARG A 197 -7.37 9.27 15.72
C ARG A 197 -6.73 8.28 14.76
N ILE A 198 -6.04 7.28 15.30
CA ILE A 198 -5.51 6.15 14.52
C ILE A 198 -6.65 5.18 14.22
N LEU A 199 -6.87 4.90 12.93
CA LEU A 199 -7.85 3.94 12.44
C LEU A 199 -7.25 2.53 12.34
N PHE A 200 -5.98 2.46 11.98
CA PHE A 200 -5.23 1.21 11.83
C PHE A 200 -3.73 1.47 11.87
N GLN A 201 -2.98 0.58 12.47
CA GLN A 201 -1.51 0.61 12.45
C GLN A 201 -0.99 -0.65 11.75
N PHE A 202 0.03 -0.51 10.94
CA PHE A 202 0.63 -1.60 10.17
C PHE A 202 2.15 -1.58 10.32
N ASP A 203 2.73 -2.73 10.69
CA ASP A 203 4.17 -2.92 10.76
C ASP A 203 4.53 -4.39 10.54
N MET A 204 5.09 -4.68 9.37
CA MET A 204 5.61 -6.00 8.98
C MET A 204 7.13 -5.97 8.83
N GLY A 205 7.78 -4.96 9.44
CA GLY A 205 9.22 -4.78 9.32
C GLY A 205 9.67 -4.39 7.91
N LYS A 206 10.95 -4.63 7.65
CA LYS A 206 11.56 -4.30 6.35
C LYS A 206 10.89 -5.09 5.22
N GLY A 207 10.45 -4.37 4.19
CA GLY A 207 9.78 -4.96 3.03
C GLY A 207 8.26 -5.07 3.17
N GLY A 208 7.70 -4.85 4.36
CA GLY A 208 6.26 -4.77 4.55
C GLY A 208 5.65 -3.59 3.81
N ALA A 209 4.55 -3.81 3.09
CA ALA A 209 3.82 -2.78 2.37
C ALA A 209 2.35 -2.79 2.77
N LEU A 210 1.88 -1.68 3.33
CA LEU A 210 0.46 -1.47 3.63
C LEU A 210 -0.31 -1.27 2.34
N GLY A 211 -1.32 -2.09 2.09
CA GLY A 211 -2.27 -1.94 1.01
C GLY A 211 -3.52 -1.19 1.47
N ILE A 212 -4.01 -0.28 0.64
CA ILE A 212 -5.27 0.44 0.86
C ILE A 212 -6.11 0.39 -0.41
N LEU A 213 -7.35 -0.08 -0.27
CA LEU A 213 -8.36 -0.04 -1.31
C LEU A 213 -9.54 0.83 -0.88
N PRO A 214 -10.16 1.61 -1.77
CA PRO A 214 -11.46 2.19 -1.49
C PRO A 214 -12.49 1.08 -1.27
N ASP A 215 -13.40 1.26 -0.31
CA ASP A 215 -14.51 0.32 -0.10
C ASP A 215 -15.62 0.61 -1.13
N VAL A 216 -15.73 -0.27 -2.12
CA VAL A 216 -16.65 -0.14 -3.26
C VAL A 216 -17.97 -0.84 -2.93
N THR A 217 -18.67 -0.43 -1.90
CA THR A 217 -20.01 -0.92 -1.62
C THR A 217 -21.05 -0.08 -2.37
N GLY A 218 -21.19 -0.32 -3.65
CA GLY A 218 -22.14 0.40 -4.51
C GLY A 218 -21.69 0.43 -5.96
N ALA A 219 -22.61 0.57 -6.88
CA ALA A 219 -22.29 0.70 -8.30
C ALA A 219 -21.69 2.08 -8.59
N GLY A 220 -20.45 2.14 -9.05
CA GLY A 220 -19.83 3.40 -9.46
C GLY A 220 -18.35 3.28 -9.78
N ASP A 221 -17.85 4.24 -10.54
CA ASP A 221 -16.43 4.39 -10.84
C ASP A 221 -15.74 5.07 -9.64
N VAL A 222 -15.35 4.29 -8.64
CA VAL A 222 -14.69 4.81 -7.45
C VAL A 222 -13.29 5.27 -7.81
N ARG A 223 -13.02 6.52 -7.50
CA ARG A 223 -11.70 7.15 -7.66
C ARG A 223 -11.26 7.74 -6.34
N THR A 224 -10.00 7.52 -6.02
CA THR A 224 -9.38 8.09 -4.84
C THR A 224 -8.49 9.26 -5.24
N TRP A 225 -8.70 10.40 -4.60
CA TRP A 225 -7.84 11.56 -4.74
C TRP A 225 -6.53 11.33 -3.99
N PHE A 226 -5.42 11.56 -4.69
CA PHE A 226 -4.09 11.60 -4.12
C PHE A 226 -3.27 12.67 -4.83
N SER A 227 -2.67 13.59 -4.08
CA SER A 227 -1.76 14.64 -4.59
C SER A 227 -2.30 15.43 -5.80
N GLY A 228 -3.61 15.77 -5.76
CA GLY A 228 -4.28 16.58 -6.82
C GLY A 228 -4.83 15.79 -7.99
N TYR A 229 -4.64 14.48 -8.04
CA TYR A 229 -5.12 13.60 -9.11
C TYR A 229 -6.11 12.55 -8.59
N LYS A 230 -6.93 12.01 -9.50
CA LYS A 230 -7.89 10.94 -9.23
C LYS A 230 -7.37 9.62 -9.79
N TYR A 231 -7.23 8.63 -8.93
CA TYR A 231 -6.73 7.31 -9.29
C TYR A 231 -7.79 6.25 -9.15
N ARG A 232 -7.78 5.27 -10.05
CA ARG A 232 -8.48 4.00 -9.93
C ARG A 232 -7.61 2.99 -9.19
N GLY A 233 -8.22 1.88 -8.74
CA GLY A 233 -7.51 0.80 -8.05
C GLY A 233 -7.17 1.17 -6.60
N GLY A 234 -6.13 0.54 -6.09
CA GLY A 234 -5.65 0.72 -4.74
C GLY A 234 -4.27 1.35 -4.68
N PHE A 235 -3.76 1.40 -3.45
CA PHE A 235 -2.45 1.98 -3.17
C PHE A 235 -1.65 1.03 -2.29
N THR A 236 -0.32 1.05 -2.43
CA THR A 236 0.58 0.52 -1.42
C THR A 236 1.51 1.60 -0.90
N TYR A 237 1.82 1.47 0.37
CA TYR A 237 2.73 2.34 1.10
C TYR A 237 3.82 1.48 1.70
N GLN A 238 5.06 1.88 1.48
CA GLN A 238 6.22 1.17 2.00
C GLN A 238 7.28 2.15 2.47
N ARG A 239 7.97 1.82 3.55
CA ARG A 239 9.14 2.54 4.03
C ARG A 239 10.39 1.75 3.67
N VAL A 240 10.84 1.90 2.42
CA VAL A 240 11.90 1.06 1.81
C VAL A 240 13.17 1.01 2.65
N SER A 241 13.62 2.13 3.16
CA SER A 241 14.82 2.24 4.01
C SER A 241 14.52 2.73 5.43
N GLY A 242 13.26 2.56 5.88
CA GLY A 242 12.83 3.11 7.17
C GLY A 242 12.69 4.64 7.20
N ASN A 243 12.75 5.29 6.03
CA ASN A 243 12.59 6.75 5.87
C ASN A 243 11.12 7.12 5.66
N ASP A 244 10.86 7.96 4.66
CA ASP A 244 9.52 8.38 4.28
C ASP A 244 8.79 7.30 3.45
N LEU A 245 7.57 7.57 3.07
CA LEU A 245 6.70 6.63 2.36
C LEU A 245 6.98 6.63 0.86
N THR A 246 7.28 5.49 0.31
CA THR A 246 7.09 5.21 -1.12
C THR A 246 5.61 4.92 -1.34
N VAL A 247 4.99 5.61 -2.30
CA VAL A 247 3.56 5.48 -2.63
C VAL A 247 3.41 4.92 -4.03
N VAL A 248 2.67 3.83 -4.14
CA VAL A 248 2.47 3.11 -5.39
C VAL A 248 0.98 2.90 -5.64
N ASN A 249 0.49 3.21 -6.83
CA ASN A 249 -0.86 2.86 -7.24
C ASN A 249 -0.87 1.46 -7.87
N VAL A 250 -1.79 0.61 -7.42
CA VAL A 250 -1.97 -0.77 -7.91
C VAL A 250 -3.32 -0.89 -8.58
N LEU A 251 -3.34 -1.19 -9.87
CA LEU A 251 -4.56 -1.21 -10.65
C LEU A 251 -4.50 -2.23 -11.81
N PRO A 252 -5.66 -2.66 -12.35
CA PRO A 252 -5.69 -3.46 -13.58
C PRO A 252 -4.99 -2.73 -14.74
N LEU A 253 -4.29 -3.48 -15.59
CA LEU A 253 -3.59 -2.96 -16.76
C LEU A 253 -4.50 -2.10 -17.65
N GLU A 254 -5.74 -2.54 -17.88
CA GLU A 254 -6.68 -1.80 -18.74
C GLU A 254 -7.11 -0.46 -18.12
N ASP A 255 -7.22 -0.37 -16.78
CA ASP A 255 -7.49 0.90 -16.12
C ASP A 255 -6.28 1.85 -16.18
N TYR A 256 -5.06 1.31 -16.10
CA TYR A 256 -3.84 2.07 -16.35
C TYR A 256 -3.82 2.63 -17.77
N ILE A 257 -4.08 1.80 -18.79
CA ILE A 257 -4.10 2.22 -20.20
C ILE A 257 -5.13 3.34 -20.43
N ARG A 258 -6.35 3.20 -19.87
CA ARG A 258 -7.38 4.25 -19.94
C ARG A 258 -6.90 5.58 -19.36
N GLY A 259 -6.18 5.54 -18.24
CA GLY A 259 -5.60 6.73 -17.61
C GLY A 259 -4.51 7.37 -18.48
N VAL A 260 -3.58 6.58 -18.97
CA VAL A 260 -2.46 7.03 -19.80
C VAL A 260 -2.91 7.66 -21.10
N ILE A 261 -3.84 7.02 -21.82
CA ILE A 261 -4.32 7.55 -23.11
C ILE A 261 -4.90 8.96 -22.94
N CYS A 262 -5.75 9.15 -21.94
CA CYS A 262 -6.38 10.46 -21.70
C CYS A 262 -5.37 11.55 -21.31
N TYR A 263 -4.24 11.17 -20.75
CA TYR A 263 -3.17 12.08 -20.37
C TYR A 263 -2.21 12.41 -21.53
N GLU A 264 -1.84 11.40 -22.30
CA GLU A 264 -0.88 11.50 -23.41
C GLU A 264 -1.50 12.10 -24.69
N MET A 265 -2.79 11.84 -24.93
CA MET A 265 -3.50 12.25 -26.14
C MET A 265 -4.88 12.82 -25.78
N GLY A 266 -5.24 13.93 -26.42
CA GLY A 266 -6.57 14.53 -26.23
C GLY A 266 -7.70 13.62 -26.78
N ASN A 267 -8.86 13.65 -26.13
CA ASN A 267 -10.03 12.85 -26.51
C ASN A 267 -10.57 13.14 -27.93
N SER A 268 -10.16 14.25 -28.55
CA SER A 268 -10.53 14.65 -29.92
C SER A 268 -9.68 14.01 -31.03
N TRP A 269 -8.66 13.23 -30.66
CA TRP A 269 -7.82 12.55 -31.65
C TRP A 269 -8.58 11.44 -32.36
N PRO A 270 -8.23 11.12 -33.62
CA PRO A 270 -8.85 10.01 -34.34
C PRO A 270 -8.77 8.69 -33.56
N LEU A 271 -9.85 7.91 -33.62
CA LEU A 271 -9.95 6.65 -32.87
C LEU A 271 -8.77 5.69 -33.16
N GLU A 272 -8.30 5.63 -34.39
CA GLU A 272 -7.18 4.75 -34.76
C GLU A 272 -5.85 5.22 -34.12
N ALA A 273 -5.68 6.52 -33.92
CA ALA A 273 -4.52 7.05 -33.21
C ALA A 273 -4.59 6.69 -31.72
N LEU A 274 -5.76 6.80 -31.10
CA LEU A 274 -5.98 6.38 -29.70
C LEU A 274 -5.75 4.87 -29.52
N LYS A 275 -6.19 4.04 -30.47
CA LYS A 275 -5.91 2.58 -30.46
C LYS A 275 -4.42 2.29 -30.58
N ALA A 276 -3.70 2.98 -31.47
CA ALA A 276 -2.25 2.83 -31.61
C ALA A 276 -1.53 3.20 -30.32
N GLN A 277 -1.90 4.32 -29.68
CA GLN A 277 -1.34 4.73 -28.38
C GLN A 277 -1.62 3.70 -27.30
N ALA A 278 -2.82 3.11 -27.25
CA ALA A 278 -3.16 2.05 -26.30
C ALA A 278 -2.23 0.84 -26.44
N ILE A 279 -1.94 0.43 -27.68
CA ILE A 279 -1.01 -0.69 -27.96
C ILE A 279 0.40 -0.34 -27.53
N CYS A 280 0.87 0.87 -27.80
CA CYS A 280 2.19 1.35 -27.39
C CYS A 280 2.32 1.36 -25.86
N ALA A 281 1.37 1.95 -25.15
CA ALA A 281 1.35 2.03 -23.69
C ALA A 281 1.31 0.64 -23.05
N ARG A 282 0.47 -0.27 -23.55
CA ARG A 282 0.40 -1.66 -23.08
C ARG A 282 1.73 -2.38 -23.26
N THR A 283 2.32 -2.29 -24.43
CA THR A 283 3.61 -2.92 -24.74
C THR A 283 4.72 -2.37 -23.88
N TYR A 284 4.76 -1.06 -23.68
CA TYR A 284 5.73 -0.40 -22.82
C TYR A 284 5.68 -0.92 -21.39
N VAL A 285 4.51 -0.94 -20.80
CA VAL A 285 4.33 -1.38 -19.40
C VAL A 285 4.62 -2.87 -19.22
N LEU A 286 4.11 -3.73 -20.13
CA LEU A 286 4.34 -5.17 -20.02
C LEU A 286 5.83 -5.56 -20.14
N ARG A 287 6.62 -4.77 -20.87
CA ARG A 287 8.08 -4.98 -20.94
C ARG A 287 8.82 -4.45 -19.70
N ARG A 288 8.16 -3.71 -18.83
CA ARG A 288 8.72 -3.07 -17.65
C ARG A 288 8.16 -3.59 -16.33
N LEU A 289 7.42 -4.70 -16.36
CA LEU A 289 7.00 -5.35 -15.13
C LEU A 289 8.21 -5.63 -14.26
N ASN A 290 8.12 -5.24 -12.99
CA ASN A 290 9.18 -5.34 -11.99
C ASN A 290 10.47 -4.53 -12.30
N TYR A 291 10.44 -3.56 -13.20
CA TYR A 291 11.62 -2.76 -13.57
C TYR A 291 12.18 -1.97 -12.36
N HIS A 292 11.32 -1.44 -11.52
CA HIS A 292 11.65 -0.80 -10.23
C HIS A 292 11.31 -1.70 -9.04
N GLY A 293 11.49 -3.00 -9.16
CA GLY A 293 11.09 -3.99 -8.15
C GLY A 293 11.70 -3.77 -6.77
N SER A 294 12.93 -3.24 -6.67
CA SER A 294 13.55 -2.86 -5.40
C SER A 294 12.83 -1.74 -4.65
N LEU A 295 12.02 -0.95 -5.35
CA LEU A 295 11.17 0.12 -4.82
C LEU A 295 9.68 -0.28 -4.76
N GLY A 296 9.35 -1.52 -5.17
CA GLY A 296 8.00 -2.07 -5.09
C GLY A 296 7.06 -1.73 -6.25
N PHE A 297 7.55 -1.21 -7.39
CA PHE A 297 6.70 -0.85 -8.53
C PHE A 297 7.31 -1.20 -9.91
N ASP A 298 6.51 -1.06 -10.96
CA ASP A 298 6.87 -1.45 -12.33
C ASP A 298 7.29 -0.23 -13.16
N VAL A 299 6.51 0.84 -13.13
CA VAL A 299 6.73 2.07 -13.89
C VAL A 299 6.53 3.30 -13.01
N CYS A 300 7.11 4.42 -13.41
CA CYS A 300 6.93 5.72 -12.78
C CYS A 300 5.74 6.48 -13.41
N ASN A 301 5.29 7.53 -12.73
CA ASN A 301 4.23 8.43 -13.18
C ASN A 301 4.73 9.64 -13.98
N SER A 302 6.00 9.62 -14.40
CA SER A 302 6.63 10.67 -15.22
C SER A 302 6.95 10.18 -16.61
#